data_5075c466d3c09cb74e90626f6a9afd1a
#
_entry.id   5075c466d3c09cb74e90626f6a9afd1a
#
_cell.length_a   1.000
_cell.length_b   1.000
_cell.length_c   1.000
_cell.angle_alpha   90.00
_cell.angle_beta   90.00
_cell.angle_gamma   90.00
#
_symmetry.space_group_name_H-M   'P 1'
#
loop_
_entity.id
_entity.type
_entity.pdbx_description
1 polymer ?
#
loop_
_entity_poly.entity_id
_entity_poly.type
_entity_poly.pdbx_seq_one_letter_code
_entity_poly.pdbx_strand_id
1 'polypeptide(L)' 'MWKVVIALCLFSSQGDLLEHTLTDSVSDCLEKKRVMERNMPATMMSCGQVEAELEEYHGKLFIKSIRKMKH' A
#
# COMPACT_ATOMS: atom_id res chain seq x y z
N MET A 1 -2.69 3.54 16.47
CA MET A 1 -3.96 2.82 16.36
C MET A 1 -3.93 1.88 15.17
N TRP A 2 -4.22 0.61 15.41
CA TRP A 2 -4.22 -0.40 14.35
C TRP A 2 -5.58 -0.45 13.66
N LYS A 3 -5.55 -0.45 12.35
CA LYS A 3 -6.76 -0.51 11.52
C LYS A 3 -6.54 -1.38 10.31
N VAL A 4 -7.62 -1.99 9.81
CA VAL A 4 -7.60 -2.67 8.52
C VAL A 4 -7.83 -1.62 7.45
N VAL A 5 -6.88 -1.49 6.53
CA VAL A 5 -6.93 -0.50 5.44
C VAL A 5 -6.57 -1.16 4.13
N ILE A 6 -6.89 -0.49 3.03
CA ILE A 6 -6.44 -0.90 1.70
C ILE A 6 -5.14 -0.19 1.41
N ALA A 7 -4.12 -0.95 1.06
CA ALA A 7 -2.81 -0.39 0.76
C ALA A 7 -2.28 -0.90 -0.57
N LEU A 8 -1.58 -0.02 -1.26
CA LEU A 8 -0.79 -0.38 -2.44
C LEU A 8 0.60 -0.77 -1.95
N CYS A 9 0.98 -2.02 -2.21
CA CYS A 9 2.27 -2.55 -1.79
C CYS A 9 3.17 -2.77 -3.01
N LEU A 10 4.41 -2.33 -2.90
CA LEU A 10 5.42 -2.50 -3.94
C LEU A 10 6.46 -3.49 -3.46
N PHE A 11 6.78 -4.46 -4.32
CA PHE A 11 7.71 -5.53 -3.99
C PHE A 11 8.87 -5.57 -4.96
N SER A 12 10.04 -5.99 -4.48
CA SER A 12 11.19 -6.26 -5.32
C SER A 12 10.97 -7.53 -6.13
N SER A 13 11.84 -7.80 -7.10
CA SER A 13 11.82 -9.03 -7.88
C SER A 13 12.03 -10.27 -7.00
N GLN A 14 12.55 -10.10 -5.80
CA GLN A 14 12.79 -11.17 -4.85
C GLN A 14 11.66 -11.34 -3.84
N GLY A 15 10.60 -10.53 -3.96
CA GLY A 15 9.43 -10.60 -3.10
C GLY A 15 9.51 -9.80 -1.82
N ASP A 16 10.54 -8.98 -1.64
CA ASP A 16 10.68 -8.13 -0.46
C ASP A 16 9.78 -6.90 -0.58
N LEU A 17 9.10 -6.55 0.49
CA LEU A 17 8.27 -5.35 0.54
C LEU A 17 9.18 -4.12 0.55
N LEU A 18 9.07 -3.31 -0.49
CA LEU A 18 9.86 -2.08 -0.64
C LEU A 18 9.13 -0.87 -0.07
N GLU A 19 7.83 -0.78 -0.34
CA GLU A 19 7.06 0.41 -0.02
C GLU A 19 5.59 0.06 0.11
N HIS A 20 4.89 0.82 0.93
CA HIS A 20 3.43 0.70 1.04
C HIS A 20 2.81 2.09 1.09
N THR A 21 1.64 2.22 0.49
CA THR A 21 0.92 3.49 0.42
C THR A 21 -0.53 3.28 0.84
N LEU A 22 -0.99 4.10 1.78
CA LEU A 22 -2.38 4.10 2.19
C LEU A 22 -3.26 4.61 1.06
N THR A 23 -4.35 3.89 0.78
CA THR A 23 -5.33 4.30 -0.22
C THR A 23 -6.72 4.37 0.42
N ASP A 24 -7.63 5.09 -0.23
CA ASP A 24 -8.98 5.30 0.31
C ASP A 24 -9.91 4.12 0.07
N SER A 25 -9.68 3.36 -0.99
CA SER A 25 -10.54 2.26 -1.38
C SER A 25 -9.80 1.31 -2.32
N VAL A 26 -10.39 0.15 -2.57
CA VAL A 26 -9.85 -0.80 -3.55
C VAL A 26 -9.78 -0.16 -4.93
N SER A 27 -10.81 0.59 -5.31
CA SER A 27 -10.86 1.28 -6.60
C SER A 27 -9.73 2.30 -6.73
N ASP A 28 -9.50 3.09 -5.70
CA ASP A 28 -8.41 4.07 -5.66
C ASP A 28 -7.04 3.38 -5.74
N CYS A 29 -6.89 2.28 -5.01
CA CYS A 29 -5.65 1.50 -5.04
C CYS A 29 -5.35 0.95 -6.43
N LEU A 30 -6.35 0.39 -7.10
CA LEU A 30 -6.20 -0.16 -8.45
C LEU A 30 -5.86 0.91 -9.46
N GLU A 31 -6.43 2.09 -9.31
CA GLU A 31 -6.12 3.23 -10.18
C GLU A 31 -4.66 3.67 -10.01
N LYS A 32 -4.21 3.82 -8.78
CA LYS A 32 -2.83 4.16 -8.49
C LYS A 32 -1.86 3.09 -8.98
N LYS A 33 -2.22 1.83 -8.80
CA LYS A 33 -1.44 0.70 -9.27
C LYS A 33 -1.24 0.77 -10.79
N ARG A 34 -2.31 1.06 -11.53
CA ARG A 34 -2.27 1.15 -12.99
C ARG A 34 -1.32 2.27 -13.46
N VAL A 35 -1.39 3.42 -12.81
CA VAL A 35 -0.51 4.55 -13.15
C VAL A 35 0.95 4.22 -12.85
N MET A 36 1.21 3.62 -11.70
CA MET A 36 2.59 3.28 -11.31
C MET A 36 3.16 2.15 -12.17
N GLU A 37 2.35 1.20 -12.60
CA GLU A 37 2.80 0.14 -13.49
C GLU A 37 3.29 0.67 -14.84
N ARG A 38 2.70 1.76 -15.32
CA ARG A 38 3.16 2.41 -16.55
C ARG A 38 4.54 3.03 -16.37
N ASN A 39 4.80 3.58 -15.18
CA ASN A 39 6.04 4.28 -14.90
C ASN A 39 7.16 3.35 -14.44
N MET A 40 6.78 2.24 -13.81
CA MET A 40 7.74 1.28 -13.23
C MET A 40 7.33 -0.15 -13.56
N PRO A 41 7.45 -0.57 -14.84
CA PRO A 41 6.92 -1.86 -15.27
C PRO A 41 7.65 -3.06 -14.65
N ALA A 42 8.87 -2.88 -14.15
CA ALA A 42 9.64 -3.96 -13.54
C ALA A 42 9.32 -4.17 -12.06
N THR A 43 8.51 -3.30 -11.47
CA THR A 43 8.16 -3.39 -10.05
C THR A 43 6.86 -4.19 -9.89
N MET A 44 6.88 -5.14 -8.96
CA MET A 44 5.67 -5.91 -8.64
C MET A 44 4.82 -5.11 -7.65
N MET A 45 3.52 -5.02 -7.95
CA MET A 45 2.60 -4.26 -7.11
C MET A 45 1.36 -5.07 -6.80
N SER A 46 0.80 -4.84 -5.63
CA SER A 46 -0.42 -5.53 -5.19
C SER A 46 -1.27 -4.59 -4.35
N CYS A 47 -2.58 -4.64 -4.57
CA CYS A 47 -3.55 -3.99 -3.71
C CYS A 47 -4.12 -5.03 -2.76
N GLY A 48 -4.16 -4.72 -1.48
CA GLY A 48 -4.69 -5.66 -0.52
C GLY A 48 -5.07 -5.01 0.79
N GLN A 49 -5.79 -5.78 1.61
CA GLN A 49 -6.11 -5.37 2.97
C GLN A 49 -4.93 -5.69 3.87
N VAL A 50 -4.56 -4.71 4.68
CA VAL A 50 -3.49 -4.88 5.67
C VAL A 50 -3.96 -4.33 7.00
N GLU A 51 -3.44 -4.90 8.10
CA GLU A 51 -3.56 -4.28 9.40
C GLU A 51 -2.40 -3.33 9.55
N ALA A 52 -2.70 -2.05 9.68
CA ALA A 52 -1.68 -1.03 9.72
C ALA A 52 -1.84 -0.15 10.95
N GLU A 53 -0.72 0.23 11.52
CA GLU A 53 -0.69 1.29 12.52
C GLU A 53 -0.61 2.62 11.78
N LEU A 54 -1.57 3.49 12.04
CA LEU A 54 -1.67 4.77 11.36
C LEU A 54 -1.13 5.88 12.24
N GLU A 55 -0.53 6.86 11.59
CA GLU A 55 0.01 8.03 12.22
C GLU A 55 -0.45 9.26 11.46
N GLU A 56 -0.83 10.32 12.17
CA GLU A 56 -1.29 11.55 11.56
C GLU A 56 -0.21 12.62 11.59
N TYR A 57 0.07 13.19 10.42
CA TYR A 57 0.96 14.32 10.27
C TYR A 57 0.29 15.40 9.43
N HIS A 58 0.19 16.59 9.98
CA HIS A 58 -0.36 17.74 9.25
C HIS A 58 -1.72 17.47 8.61
N GLY A 59 -2.56 16.73 9.32
CA GLY A 59 -3.91 16.40 8.84
C GLY A 59 -3.98 15.25 7.86
N LYS A 60 -2.86 14.58 7.58
CA LYS A 60 -2.84 13.41 6.70
C LYS A 60 -2.48 12.15 7.46
N LEU A 61 -3.09 11.04 7.08
CA LEU A 61 -2.80 9.74 7.66
C LEU A 61 -1.73 9.02 6.84
N PHE A 62 -0.78 8.45 7.54
CA PHE A 62 0.29 7.64 6.95
C PHE A 62 0.36 6.30 7.66
N ILE A 63 0.81 5.28 6.94
CA ILE A 63 1.05 3.97 7.53
C ILE A 63 2.41 4.01 8.23
N LYS A 64 2.39 3.81 9.54
CA LYS A 64 3.61 3.73 10.33
C LYS A 64 4.22 2.33 10.26
N SER A 65 3.39 1.30 10.37
CA SER A 65 3.83 -0.08 10.24
C SER A 65 2.69 -0.98 9.80
N ILE A 66 3.04 -2.12 9.21
CA ILE A 66 2.09 -3.13 8.76
C ILE A 66 2.34 -4.40 9.57
N ARG A 67 1.26 -4.97 10.10
CA ARG A 67 1.35 -6.18 10.91
C ARG A 67 0.95 -7.43 10.17
N LYS A 68 -0.07 -7.36 9.32
CA LYS A 68 -0.60 -8.52 8.63
C LYS A 68 -1.18 -8.12 7.28
N MET A 69 -0.83 -8.88 6.24
CA MET A 69 -1.39 -8.69 4.90
C MET A 69 -2.41 -9.78 4.61
N LYS A 70 -3.55 -9.36 4.03
CA LYS A 70 -4.58 -10.26 3.52
C LYS A 70 -4.69 -10.07 2.01
N HIS A 71 -4.68 -11.16 1.31
CA HIS A 71 -4.83 -11.15 -0.15
C HIS A 71 -6.21 -11.60 -0.56
#